data_69dd3eab929fda000c187d3078a44c4b
#
_entry.id   69dd3eab929fda000c187d3078a44c4b
#
_cell.length_a   1.000
_cell.length_b   1.000
_cell.length_c   1.000
_cell.angle_alpha   90.00
_cell.angle_beta   90.00
_cell.angle_gamma   90.00
#
_symmetry.space_group_name_H-M   'P 1'
#
loop_
_entity.id
_entity.type
_entity.pdbx_description
1 polymer ?
#
loop_
_entity_poly.entity_id
_entity_poly.type
_entity_poly.pdbx_seq_one_letter_code
_entity_poly.pdbx_strand_id
1 'polypeptide(L)'
;MEKMFIQPKTWEEALEFCREQHTDLTSLLSETEMLLAHREIQEQAQTALVWTGLRFLGDRWLWVNGDPLDYQAWPPGGGHQCPARNLRCGAVGTAGPWEAHDCQEKLSFICY
;
A
#
# COMPACT_ATOMS: atom_id res chain seq x y z
N MET A 1 15.06 -4.55 2.23
CA MET A 1 14.41 -4.86 3.53
C MET A 1 13.32 -3.86 3.79
N GLU A 2 12.15 -4.34 4.14
CA GLU A 2 11.00 -3.46 4.40
C GLU A 2 11.14 -2.73 5.72
N LYS A 3 10.71 -1.48 5.74
CA LYS A 3 10.75 -0.68 6.95
C LYS A 3 9.50 0.20 7.02
N MET A 4 8.86 0.18 8.19
CA MET A 4 7.67 0.99 8.43
C MET A 4 8.05 2.37 8.92
N PHE A 5 7.39 3.39 8.37
CA PHE A 5 7.50 4.77 8.82
C PHE A 5 6.16 5.19 9.38
N ILE A 6 6.14 5.61 10.63
CA ILE A 6 4.89 5.84 11.35
C ILE A 6 4.31 7.22 11.17
N GLN A 7 5.09 8.19 10.67
CA GLN A 7 4.59 9.54 10.45
C GLN A 7 3.60 9.57 9.29
N PRO A 8 2.36 10.01 9.50
CA PRO A 8 1.37 9.99 8.41
C PRO A 8 1.73 10.95 7.29
N LYS A 9 1.58 10.47 6.05
CA LYS A 9 1.81 11.25 4.83
C LYS A 9 0.77 10.85 3.79
N THR A 10 0.53 11.74 2.82
CA THR A 10 -0.26 11.35 1.65
C THR A 10 0.53 10.32 0.86
N TRP A 11 -0.17 9.60 -0.05
CA TRP A 11 0.49 8.56 -0.82
C TRP A 11 1.68 9.11 -1.63
N GLU A 12 1.50 10.28 -2.25
CA GLU A 12 2.57 10.86 -3.05
C GLU A 12 3.74 11.33 -2.19
N GLU A 13 3.46 11.90 -1.03
CA GLU A 13 4.51 12.28 -0.09
C GLU A 13 5.27 11.06 0.41
N ALA A 14 4.55 9.96 0.68
CA ALA A 14 5.18 8.72 1.10
C ALA A 14 6.07 8.16 -0.01
N LEU A 15 5.60 8.19 -1.25
CA LEU A 15 6.38 7.72 -2.39
C LEU A 15 7.67 8.52 -2.53
N GLU A 16 7.59 9.84 -2.47
CA GLU A 16 8.77 10.69 -2.55
C GLU A 16 9.74 10.39 -1.42
N PHE A 17 9.24 10.26 -0.20
CA PHE A 17 10.09 9.95 0.94
C PHE A 17 10.80 8.62 0.75
N CYS A 18 10.07 7.58 0.33
CA CYS A 18 10.69 6.28 0.11
C CYS A 18 11.79 6.35 -0.94
N ARG A 19 11.55 7.07 -2.03
CA ARG A 19 12.52 7.17 -3.12
C ARG A 19 13.75 7.98 -2.75
N GLU A 20 13.61 8.94 -1.85
CA GLU A 20 14.75 9.73 -1.38
C GLU A 20 15.59 8.98 -0.36
N GLN A 21 14.94 8.24 0.54
CA GLN A 21 15.62 7.61 1.68
C GLN A 21 15.97 6.16 1.41
N HIS A 22 15.20 5.48 0.58
CA HIS A 22 15.32 4.04 0.35
C HIS A 22 15.21 3.76 -1.14
N THR A 23 14.37 2.84 -1.53
CA THR A 23 14.20 2.49 -2.93
C THR A 23 12.83 2.88 -3.44
N ASP A 24 11.76 2.44 -2.76
CA ASP A 24 10.39 2.70 -3.22
C ASP A 24 9.38 2.33 -2.14
N LEU A 25 8.11 2.68 -2.35
CA LEU A 25 7.03 2.12 -1.54
C LEU A 25 6.97 0.61 -1.78
N THR A 26 6.66 -0.13 -0.71
CA THR A 26 6.75 -1.58 -0.77
C THR A 26 5.66 -2.20 -1.64
N SER A 27 6.00 -3.32 -2.29
CA SER A 27 5.01 -4.20 -2.92
C SER A 27 4.80 -5.40 -2.01
N LEU A 28 3.60 -5.99 -2.06
CA LEU A 28 3.26 -7.17 -1.28
C LEU A 28 2.92 -8.29 -2.27
N LEU A 29 3.89 -9.16 -2.52
CA LEU A 29 3.85 -10.09 -3.63
C LEU A 29 3.40 -11.50 -3.24
N SER A 30 3.11 -11.75 -1.97
CA SER A 30 2.70 -13.07 -1.51
C SER A 30 1.91 -12.96 -0.23
N GLU A 31 1.22 -14.06 0.12
CA GLU A 31 0.49 -14.11 1.38
C GLU A 31 1.43 -13.97 2.58
N THR A 32 2.63 -14.53 2.49
CA THR A 32 3.62 -14.40 3.55
C THR A 32 3.98 -12.94 3.80
N GLU A 33 4.20 -12.17 2.73
CA GLU A 33 4.49 -10.75 2.86
C GLU A 33 3.31 -9.99 3.45
N MET A 34 2.08 -10.37 3.08
CA MET A 34 0.89 -9.78 3.68
C MET A 34 0.82 -10.03 5.19
N LEU A 35 1.12 -11.25 5.63
CA LEU A 35 1.08 -11.58 7.04
C LEU A 35 2.15 -10.82 7.82
N LEU A 36 3.34 -10.67 7.25
CA LEU A 36 4.41 -9.89 7.88
C LEU A 36 4.02 -8.42 7.97
N ALA A 37 3.39 -7.89 6.93
CA ALA A 37 2.92 -6.51 6.95
C ALA A 37 1.85 -6.30 8.01
N HIS A 38 0.88 -7.21 8.11
CA HIS A 38 -0.15 -7.14 9.15
C HIS A 38 0.47 -7.05 10.54
N ARG A 39 1.49 -7.87 10.80
CA ARG A 39 2.17 -7.87 12.10
C ARG A 39 2.87 -6.54 12.37
N GLU A 40 3.60 -6.04 11.38
CA GLU A 40 4.29 -4.76 11.52
C GLU A 40 3.31 -3.61 11.80
N ILE A 41 2.18 -3.61 11.12
CA ILE A 41 1.17 -2.57 11.30
C ILE A 41 0.60 -2.65 12.72
N GLN A 42 0.32 -3.85 13.22
CA GLN A 42 -0.19 -4.02 14.58
C GLN A 42 0.79 -3.50 15.62
N GLU A 43 2.09 -3.70 15.39
CA GLU A 43 3.11 -3.35 16.37
C GLU A 43 3.53 -1.88 16.32
N GLN A 44 3.53 -1.26 15.15
CA GLN A 44 4.22 0.02 14.98
C GLN A 44 3.37 1.15 14.40
N ALA A 45 2.36 0.86 13.60
CA ALA A 45 1.65 1.91 12.88
C ALA A 45 0.82 2.80 13.80
N GLN A 46 0.79 4.09 13.50
CA GLN A 46 -0.07 5.04 14.20
C GLN A 46 -1.43 5.17 13.56
N THR A 47 -1.59 4.66 12.35
CA THR A 47 -2.87 4.67 11.64
C THR A 47 -3.36 3.24 11.46
N ALA A 48 -4.68 3.09 11.32
CA ALA A 48 -5.27 1.76 11.13
C ALA A 48 -4.88 1.13 9.79
N LEU A 49 -4.53 1.96 8.82
CA LEU A 49 -4.11 1.54 7.50
C LEU A 49 -2.75 2.15 7.19
N VAL A 50 -1.97 1.49 6.34
CA VAL A 50 -0.70 2.02 5.87
C VAL A 50 -0.65 1.97 4.34
N TRP A 51 0.03 2.93 3.75
CA TRP A 51 0.23 2.97 2.31
C TRP A 51 1.20 1.88 1.84
N THR A 52 0.86 1.30 0.70
CA THR A 52 1.77 0.42 -0.05
C THR A 52 2.04 1.08 -1.41
N GLY A 53 2.81 0.42 -2.25
CA GLY A 53 3.08 0.93 -3.60
C GLY A 53 1.95 0.67 -4.59
N LEU A 54 0.78 0.24 -4.13
CA LEU A 54 -0.33 -0.08 -5.02
C LEU A 54 -1.02 1.18 -5.50
N ARG A 55 -1.16 1.33 -6.82
CA ARG A 55 -1.73 2.53 -7.44
C ARG A 55 -2.56 2.15 -8.66
N PHE A 56 -3.70 2.82 -8.83
CA PHE A 56 -4.51 2.67 -10.02
C PHE A 56 -4.13 3.76 -11.02
N LEU A 57 -3.56 3.36 -12.15
CA LEU A 57 -3.14 4.28 -13.21
C LEU A 57 -3.64 3.76 -14.55
N GLY A 58 -4.14 4.68 -15.36
CA GLY A 58 -4.73 4.31 -16.63
C GLY A 58 -6.00 3.51 -16.39
N ASP A 59 -5.95 2.24 -16.68
CA ASP A 59 -7.12 1.36 -16.53
C ASP A 59 -6.81 0.14 -15.66
N ARG A 60 -5.74 0.18 -14.86
CA ARG A 60 -5.33 -0.99 -14.08
C ARG A 60 -4.62 -0.61 -12.79
N TRP A 61 -4.63 -1.54 -11.84
CA TRP A 61 -3.80 -1.46 -10.66
C TRP A 61 -2.39 -1.93 -10.99
N LEU A 62 -1.41 -1.32 -10.32
CA LEU A 62 -0.01 -1.72 -10.50
C LEU A 62 0.76 -1.44 -9.21
N TRP A 63 1.93 -2.09 -9.10
CA TRP A 63 2.91 -1.74 -8.08
C TRP A 63 3.82 -0.66 -8.63
N VAL A 64 3.99 0.42 -7.89
CA VAL A 64 4.72 1.60 -8.35
C VAL A 64 6.19 1.31 -8.58
N ASN A 65 6.72 0.24 -7.96
CA ASN A 65 8.11 -0.16 -8.15
C ASN A 65 8.34 -1.03 -9.38
N GLY A 66 7.30 -1.32 -10.14
CA GLY A 66 7.40 -2.13 -11.35
C GLY A 66 7.24 -3.63 -11.16
N ASP A 67 7.06 -4.10 -9.91
CA ASP A 67 6.84 -5.53 -9.69
C ASP A 67 5.54 -6.01 -10.34
N PRO A 68 5.48 -7.27 -10.78
CA PRO A 68 4.24 -7.78 -11.40
C PRO A 68 3.12 -7.93 -10.40
N LEU A 69 1.89 -7.62 -10.82
CA LEU A 69 0.71 -7.74 -9.99
C LEU A 69 0.06 -9.12 -10.23
N ASP A 70 0.79 -10.20 -9.86
CA ASP A 70 0.31 -11.56 -10.03
C ASP A 70 -0.49 -12.03 -8.82
N TYR A 71 0.08 -11.85 -7.62
CA TYR A 71 -0.66 -12.09 -6.38
C TYR A 71 -1.56 -10.91 -6.10
N GLN A 72 -2.82 -11.17 -5.79
CA GLN A 72 -3.78 -10.11 -5.48
C GLN A 72 -4.57 -10.48 -4.21
N ALA A 73 -4.71 -9.51 -3.31
CA ALA A 73 -5.34 -9.72 -2.02
C ALA A 73 -6.57 -8.82 -1.84
N TRP A 74 -7.34 -8.64 -2.90
CA TRP A 74 -8.60 -7.88 -2.84
C TRP A 74 -9.69 -8.64 -2.11
N PRO A 75 -10.70 -7.95 -1.54
CA PRO A 75 -11.85 -8.64 -0.98
C PRO A 75 -12.60 -9.41 -2.09
N PRO A 76 -13.33 -10.46 -1.71
CA PRO A 76 -14.12 -11.19 -2.70
C PRO A 76 -15.07 -10.25 -3.44
N GLY A 77 -15.05 -10.33 -4.77
CA GLY A 77 -15.92 -9.55 -5.63
C GLY A 77 -15.52 -8.10 -5.81
N GLY A 78 -14.34 -7.70 -5.33
CA GLY A 78 -13.92 -6.31 -5.43
C GLY A 78 -12.51 -6.14 -5.95
N GLY A 79 -12.08 -4.92 -6.03
CA GLY A 79 -10.67 -4.54 -6.19
C GLY A 79 -10.13 -4.49 -7.59
N HIS A 80 -10.34 -5.52 -8.39
CA HIS A 80 -9.81 -5.56 -9.76
C HIS A 80 -10.62 -4.71 -10.74
N GLN A 81 -11.72 -4.12 -10.27
CA GLN A 81 -12.54 -3.22 -11.07
C GLN A 81 -12.06 -1.79 -10.88
N CYS A 82 -12.53 -0.89 -11.75
CA CYS A 82 -12.19 0.51 -11.62
C CYS A 82 -12.69 1.05 -10.29
N PRO A 83 -11.82 1.67 -9.48
CA PRO A 83 -12.25 2.25 -8.22
C PRO A 83 -13.01 3.54 -8.44
N ALA A 84 -13.65 4.05 -7.38
CA ALA A 84 -14.23 5.37 -7.41
C ALA A 84 -13.12 6.38 -7.76
N ARG A 85 -13.51 7.51 -8.36
CA ARG A 85 -12.57 8.46 -8.94
C ARG A 85 -11.47 8.89 -7.98
N ASN A 86 -11.80 9.02 -6.70
CA ASN A 86 -10.86 9.48 -5.68
C ASN A 86 -10.19 8.34 -4.90
N LEU A 87 -10.46 7.07 -5.22
CA LEU A 87 -9.92 5.93 -4.46
C LEU A 87 -8.92 5.17 -5.32
N ARG A 88 -7.78 5.78 -5.60
CA ARG A 88 -6.80 5.26 -6.56
C ARG A 88 -5.49 4.80 -5.95
N CYS A 89 -5.37 4.77 -4.64
CA CYS A 89 -4.18 4.32 -3.95
C CYS A 89 -4.51 3.17 -3.04
N GLY A 90 -3.57 2.24 -2.88
CA GLY A 90 -3.80 1.02 -2.12
C GLY A 90 -3.18 1.06 -0.75
N ALA A 91 -3.93 0.60 0.24
CA ALA A 91 -3.50 0.54 1.62
C ALA A 91 -3.81 -0.84 2.20
N VAL A 92 -3.18 -1.16 3.31
CA VAL A 92 -3.40 -2.42 4.02
C VAL A 92 -3.48 -2.15 5.52
N GLY A 93 -4.29 -2.91 6.23
CA GLY A 93 -4.49 -2.74 7.66
C GLY A 93 -3.82 -3.82 8.49
N THR A 94 -4.26 -3.93 9.74
CA THR A 94 -3.72 -4.91 10.68
C THR A 94 -4.15 -6.34 10.36
N ALA A 95 -5.17 -6.48 9.53
CA ALA A 95 -5.68 -7.76 9.05
C ALA A 95 -6.54 -7.50 7.83
N GLY A 96 -6.76 -8.54 7.03
CA GLY A 96 -7.66 -8.44 5.89
C GLY A 96 -7.00 -8.04 4.60
N PRO A 97 -7.83 -7.75 3.59
CA PRO A 97 -7.35 -7.54 2.23
C PRO A 97 -6.83 -6.13 2.00
N TRP A 98 -6.34 -5.91 0.77
CA TRP A 98 -6.01 -4.58 0.29
C TRP A 98 -7.27 -3.73 0.22
N GLU A 99 -7.11 -2.42 0.40
CA GLU A 99 -8.21 -1.46 0.31
C GLU A 99 -7.80 -0.30 -0.58
N ALA A 100 -8.76 0.18 -1.38
CA ALA A 100 -8.56 1.38 -2.18
C ALA A 100 -8.96 2.61 -1.36
N HIS A 101 -8.08 3.60 -1.32
CA HIS A 101 -8.29 4.80 -0.52
C HIS A 101 -7.93 6.06 -1.28
N ASP A 102 -8.42 7.18 -0.80
CA ASP A 102 -8.10 8.48 -1.35
C ASP A 102 -6.61 8.76 -1.12
N CYS A 103 -5.88 9.01 -2.19
CA CYS A 103 -4.45 9.25 -2.13
C CYS A 103 -4.07 10.45 -1.28
N GLN A 104 -5.00 11.33 -0.98
CA GLN A 104 -4.76 12.50 -0.14
C GLN A 104 -4.89 12.21 1.36
N GLU A 105 -5.36 11.04 1.74
CA GLU A 105 -5.37 10.66 3.15
C GLU A 105 -3.95 10.54 3.66
N LYS A 106 -3.76 10.89 4.93
CA LYS A 106 -2.44 10.78 5.55
C LYS A 106 -2.36 9.51 6.37
N LEU A 107 -1.50 8.60 5.96
CA LEU A 107 -1.33 7.29 6.60
C LEU A 107 0.15 7.01 6.81
N SER A 108 0.45 6.16 7.78
CA SER A 108 1.78 5.58 7.89
C SER A 108 2.06 4.79 6.61
N PHE A 109 3.31 4.40 6.37
CA PHE A 109 3.66 3.75 5.10
C PHE A 109 4.86 2.84 5.27
N ILE A 110 5.08 1.97 4.29
CA ILE A 110 6.17 0.99 4.31
C ILE A 110 7.06 1.20 3.08
N CYS A 111 8.35 1.38 3.32
CA CYS A 111 9.37 1.42 2.27
C CYS A 111 10.20 0.13 2.32
N TYR A 112 10.81 -0.22 1.21
CA TYR A 112 11.77 -1.33 1.22
C TYR A 112 13.18 -0.89 0.84
#